data_9c073858bcb3520eaccc8c9bd7788af1
#
_entry.id   9c073858bcb3520eaccc8c9bd7788af1
#
_cell.length_a   1.000
_cell.length_b   1.000
_cell.length_c   1.000
_cell.angle_alpha   90.00
_cell.angle_beta   90.00
_cell.angle_gamma   90.00
#
_symmetry.space_group_name_H-M   'P 1'
#
loop_
_entity.id
_entity.type
_entity.pdbx_description
1 polymer ?
#
loop_
_entity_poly.entity_id
_entity_poly.type
_entity_poly.pdbx_seq_one_letter_code
_entity_poly.pdbx_strand_id
1 'polypeptide(L)'
;MDLLITVNFVLSAVWLLGGLLLKNAAQTPKDSSVGFKTERATESQAAWGFANRTCGRIWTAFGAVGIVLTAAGMLLLPEKRPGVWVQAGILLLLSAAFVFGIAYTESRLKRGASDAEKGRTK
;
A
#
# COMPACT_ATOMS: atom_id res chain seq x y z
N MET A 1 -11.93 21.81 -7.02
CA MET A 1 -11.61 20.67 -7.92
C MET A 1 -10.11 20.49 -8.12
N ASP A 2 -9.40 21.55 -8.50
CA ASP A 2 -7.96 21.48 -8.77
C ASP A 2 -7.14 21.00 -7.57
N LEU A 3 -7.48 21.48 -6.38
CA LEU A 3 -6.80 21.03 -5.16
C LEU A 3 -7.00 19.53 -4.93
N LEU A 4 -8.22 19.05 -5.13
CA LEU A 4 -8.55 17.64 -4.93
C LEU A 4 -7.81 16.74 -5.92
N ILE A 5 -7.76 17.15 -7.20
CA ILE A 5 -7.00 16.44 -8.23
C ILE A 5 -5.52 16.42 -7.88
N THR A 6 -4.97 17.57 -7.48
CA THR A 6 -3.57 17.67 -7.08
C THR A 6 -3.25 16.74 -5.91
N VAL A 7 -4.10 16.74 -4.88
CA VAL A 7 -3.93 15.86 -3.72
C VAL A 7 -3.96 14.39 -4.15
N ASN A 8 -4.89 14.03 -5.05
CA ASN A 8 -4.99 12.64 -5.52
C ASN A 8 -3.72 12.21 -6.28
N PHE A 9 -3.19 13.07 -7.15
CA PHE A 9 -1.95 12.76 -7.86
C PHE A 9 -0.77 12.65 -6.91
N VAL A 10 -0.65 13.59 -5.96
CA VAL A 10 0.45 13.56 -4.98
C VAL A 10 0.36 12.30 -4.13
N LEU A 11 -0.82 11.98 -3.62
CA LEU A 11 -1.03 10.81 -2.78
C LEU A 11 -0.78 9.51 -3.55
N SER A 12 -1.22 9.44 -4.81
CA SER A 12 -0.94 8.30 -5.67
C SER A 12 0.55 8.12 -5.91
N ALA A 13 1.27 9.22 -6.16
CA ALA A 13 2.72 9.18 -6.32
C ALA A 13 3.41 8.73 -5.03
N VAL A 14 2.93 9.19 -3.87
CA VAL A 14 3.46 8.77 -2.57
C VAL A 14 3.29 7.26 -2.39
N TRP A 15 2.10 6.71 -2.71
CA TRP A 15 1.87 5.27 -2.63
C TRP A 15 2.75 4.48 -3.59
N LEU A 16 2.89 4.98 -4.81
CA LEU A 16 3.72 4.31 -5.81
C LEU A 16 5.18 4.27 -5.35
N LEU A 17 5.72 5.42 -4.95
CA LEU A 17 7.10 5.50 -4.47
C LEU A 17 7.30 4.74 -3.15
N GLY A 18 6.35 4.87 -2.23
CA GLY A 18 6.38 4.14 -0.96
C GLY A 18 6.34 2.64 -1.17
N GLY A 19 5.51 2.18 -2.11
CA GLY A 19 5.45 0.76 -2.45
C GLY A 19 6.76 0.25 -3.04
N LEU A 20 7.39 1.04 -3.92
CA LEU A 20 8.69 0.68 -4.49
C LEU A 20 9.78 0.67 -3.41
N LEU A 21 9.74 1.63 -2.48
CA LEU A 21 10.68 1.66 -1.35
C LEU A 21 10.51 0.42 -0.47
N LEU A 22 9.28 -0.02 -0.21
CA LEU A 22 9.04 -1.23 0.58
C LEU A 22 9.53 -2.48 -0.13
N LYS A 23 9.33 -2.57 -1.44
CA LYS A 23 9.87 -3.69 -2.23
C LYS A 23 11.39 -3.75 -2.15
N ASN A 24 12.04 -2.60 -2.22
CA ASN A 24 13.48 -2.51 -2.08
C ASN A 24 13.90 -2.87 -0.65
N ALA A 25 13.17 -2.40 0.35
CA ALA A 25 13.44 -2.69 1.76
C ALA A 25 13.33 -4.19 2.06
N ALA A 26 12.53 -4.93 1.30
CA ALA A 26 12.42 -6.38 1.48
C ALA A 26 13.75 -7.12 1.33
N GLN A 27 14.68 -6.53 0.59
CA GLN A 27 16.00 -7.10 0.35
C GLN A 27 17.05 -6.63 1.39
N THR A 28 16.67 -5.73 2.30
CA THR A 28 17.56 -5.20 3.32
C THR A 28 17.42 -5.98 4.62
N PRO A 29 18.37 -5.85 5.55
CA PRO A 29 18.23 -6.46 6.88
C PRO A 29 17.00 -5.97 7.64
N LYS A 30 16.42 -6.83 8.44
CA LYS A 30 15.19 -6.54 9.18
C LYS A 30 15.28 -5.38 10.17
N ASP A 31 16.47 -4.97 10.53
CA ASP A 31 16.71 -3.83 11.43
C ASP A 31 17.06 -2.54 10.68
N SER A 32 16.83 -2.51 9.37
CA SER A 32 17.00 -1.30 8.56
C SER A 32 16.04 -0.19 9.03
N SER A 33 16.43 1.06 8.81
CA SER A 33 15.65 2.22 9.23
C SER A 33 14.39 2.44 8.38
N VAL A 34 14.32 1.88 7.18
CA VAL A 34 13.20 2.05 6.24
C VAL A 34 12.54 0.71 5.98
N GLY A 35 11.21 0.68 6.05
CA GLY A 35 10.44 -0.51 5.74
C GLY A 35 9.21 -0.68 6.62
N PHE A 36 8.46 -1.73 6.35
CA PHE A 36 7.30 -2.13 7.14
C PHE A 36 7.79 -2.77 8.43
N LYS A 37 7.61 -2.08 9.55
CA LYS A 37 8.23 -2.43 10.83
C LYS A 37 7.24 -2.79 11.92
N THR A 38 6.39 -3.77 11.67
CA THR A 38 5.58 -4.31 12.75
C THR A 38 6.37 -5.36 13.52
N GLU A 39 5.90 -5.70 14.72
CA GLU A 39 6.53 -6.72 15.55
C GLU A 39 6.68 -8.03 14.78
N ARG A 40 5.61 -8.46 14.08
CA ARG A 40 5.62 -9.70 13.30
C ARG A 40 6.60 -9.65 12.13
N ALA A 41 6.69 -8.49 11.47
CA ALA A 41 7.58 -8.32 10.32
C ALA A 41 9.05 -8.41 10.74
N THR A 42 9.38 -8.00 11.95
CA THR A 42 10.76 -8.00 12.45
C THR A 42 11.16 -9.26 13.19
N GLU A 43 10.27 -10.24 13.29
CA GLU A 43 10.57 -11.52 13.96
C GLU A 43 11.66 -12.32 13.24
N SER A 44 11.74 -12.24 11.94
CA SER A 44 12.74 -12.95 11.15
C SER A 44 13.01 -12.20 9.84
N GLN A 45 14.11 -12.54 9.19
CA GLN A 45 14.42 -11.97 7.89
C GLN A 45 13.38 -12.41 6.84
N ALA A 46 12.88 -13.62 6.94
CA ALA A 46 11.84 -14.11 6.04
C ALA A 46 10.54 -13.33 6.21
N ALA A 47 10.14 -13.07 7.47
CA ALA A 47 8.95 -12.26 7.76
C ALA A 47 9.12 -10.83 7.28
N TRP A 48 10.28 -10.25 7.47
CA TRP A 48 10.61 -8.90 6.99
C TRP A 48 10.46 -8.80 5.47
N GLY A 49 11.09 -9.74 4.74
CA GLY A 49 11.02 -9.75 3.28
C GLY A 49 9.59 -9.92 2.78
N PHE A 50 8.85 -10.85 3.36
CA PHE A 50 7.45 -11.09 3.00
C PHE A 50 6.59 -9.85 3.25
N ALA A 51 6.70 -9.24 4.43
CA ALA A 51 5.90 -8.09 4.81
C ALA A 51 6.16 -6.90 3.88
N ASN A 52 7.42 -6.60 3.64
CA ASN A 52 7.79 -5.45 2.81
C ASN A 52 7.39 -5.66 1.35
N ARG A 53 7.58 -6.86 0.80
CA ARG A 53 7.15 -7.15 -0.56
C ARG A 53 5.64 -7.09 -0.71
N THR A 54 4.90 -7.67 0.22
CA THR A 54 3.44 -7.73 0.16
C THR A 54 2.82 -6.35 0.26
N CYS A 55 3.19 -5.60 1.28
CA CYS A 55 2.69 -4.23 1.47
C CYS A 55 3.13 -3.33 0.32
N GLY A 56 4.37 -3.50 -0.14
CA GLY A 56 4.90 -2.75 -1.28
C GLY A 56 4.12 -2.99 -2.56
N ARG A 57 3.73 -4.22 -2.84
CA ARG A 57 2.89 -4.55 -4.01
C ARG A 57 1.53 -3.88 -3.92
N ILE A 58 0.91 -3.93 -2.75
CA ILE A 58 -0.40 -3.33 -2.53
C ILE A 58 -0.33 -1.83 -2.76
N TRP A 59 0.61 -1.15 -2.13
CA TRP A 59 0.74 0.30 -2.26
C TRP A 59 1.13 0.73 -3.67
N THR A 60 2.01 -0.03 -4.33
CA THR A 60 2.38 0.25 -5.73
C THR A 60 1.16 0.14 -6.64
N ALA A 61 0.35 -0.92 -6.46
CA ALA A 61 -0.85 -1.12 -7.25
C ALA A 61 -1.86 0.00 -7.03
N PHE A 62 -2.12 0.38 -5.77
CA PHE A 62 -3.03 1.48 -5.46
C PHE A 62 -2.52 2.81 -6.02
N GLY A 63 -1.22 3.06 -5.95
CA GLY A 63 -0.63 4.27 -6.51
C GLY A 63 -0.81 4.35 -8.02
N ALA A 64 -0.51 3.27 -8.73
CA ALA A 64 -0.66 3.21 -10.18
C ALA A 64 -2.13 3.37 -10.60
N VAL A 65 -3.04 2.64 -9.94
CA VAL A 65 -4.48 2.74 -10.20
C VAL A 65 -4.97 4.15 -9.87
N GLY A 66 -4.50 4.72 -8.78
CA GLY A 66 -4.86 6.08 -8.38
C GLY A 66 -4.49 7.12 -9.41
N ILE A 67 -3.30 7.02 -10.00
CA ILE A 67 -2.86 7.94 -11.05
C ILE A 67 -3.79 7.81 -12.27
N VAL A 68 -4.06 6.58 -12.71
CA VAL A 68 -4.91 6.33 -13.87
C VAL A 68 -6.33 6.84 -13.64
N LEU A 69 -6.92 6.52 -12.48
CA LEU A 69 -8.28 6.93 -12.16
C LEU A 69 -8.39 8.44 -12.01
N THR A 70 -7.40 9.09 -11.39
CA THR A 70 -7.40 10.54 -11.23
C THR A 70 -7.32 11.24 -12.59
N ALA A 71 -6.44 10.76 -13.45
CA ALA A 71 -6.30 11.31 -14.80
C ALA A 71 -7.57 11.08 -15.62
N ALA A 72 -8.14 9.89 -15.57
CA ALA A 72 -9.37 9.58 -16.28
C ALA A 72 -10.53 10.46 -15.80
N GLY A 73 -10.67 10.62 -14.48
CA GLY A 73 -11.71 11.48 -13.92
C GLY A 73 -11.54 12.94 -14.35
N MET A 74 -10.29 13.43 -14.36
CA MET A 74 -10.00 14.78 -14.79
C MET A 74 -10.36 15.02 -16.25
N LEU A 75 -10.05 14.06 -17.12
CA LEU A 75 -10.27 14.20 -18.57
C LEU A 75 -11.73 13.94 -18.97
N LEU A 76 -12.39 12.99 -18.32
CA LEU A 76 -13.74 12.58 -18.70
C LEU A 76 -14.83 13.36 -17.99
N LEU A 77 -14.57 13.90 -16.80
CA LEU A 77 -15.55 14.60 -15.98
C LEU A 77 -14.98 15.94 -15.47
N PRO A 78 -14.60 16.83 -16.39
CA PRO A 78 -14.00 18.11 -15.99
C PRO A 78 -15.03 19.03 -15.32
N GLU A 79 -14.71 19.56 -14.16
CA GLU A 79 -15.41 20.65 -13.45
C GLU A 79 -16.90 20.42 -13.15
N LYS A 80 -17.44 19.23 -13.32
CA LYS A 80 -18.83 18.95 -13.01
C LYS A 80 -18.95 18.27 -11.65
N ARG A 81 -20.13 18.39 -11.02
CA ARG A 81 -20.37 17.72 -9.73
C ARG A 81 -20.00 16.23 -9.72
N PRO A 82 -20.35 15.43 -10.75
CA PRO A 82 -19.91 14.03 -10.78
C PRO A 82 -18.39 13.89 -10.71
N GLY A 83 -17.66 14.82 -11.32
CA GLY A 83 -16.19 14.80 -11.25
C GLY A 83 -15.67 14.99 -9.83
N VAL A 84 -16.27 15.89 -9.06
CA VAL A 84 -15.88 16.11 -7.65
C VAL A 84 -16.12 14.84 -6.83
N TRP A 85 -17.28 14.20 -7.01
CA TRP A 85 -17.60 12.97 -6.29
C TRP A 85 -16.66 11.82 -6.65
N VAL A 86 -16.30 11.71 -7.93
CA VAL A 86 -15.34 10.71 -8.39
C VAL A 86 -13.98 10.94 -7.75
N GLN A 87 -13.50 12.18 -7.74
CA GLN A 87 -12.20 12.51 -7.14
C GLN A 87 -12.22 12.27 -5.62
N ALA A 88 -13.32 12.60 -4.95
CA ALA A 88 -13.46 12.32 -3.52
C ALA A 88 -13.44 10.81 -3.25
N GLY A 89 -14.08 10.01 -4.10
CA GLY A 89 -14.04 8.55 -4.00
C GLY A 89 -12.63 8.00 -4.18
N ILE A 90 -11.87 8.56 -5.12
CA ILE A 90 -10.47 8.17 -5.34
C ILE A 90 -9.64 8.49 -4.08
N LEU A 91 -9.85 9.66 -3.49
CA LEU A 91 -9.15 10.03 -2.26
C LEU A 91 -9.45 9.04 -1.13
N LEU A 92 -10.71 8.64 -0.97
CA LEU A 92 -11.09 7.65 0.03
C LEU A 92 -10.42 6.30 -0.25
N LEU A 93 -10.38 5.88 -1.51
CA LEU A 93 -9.72 4.64 -1.91
C LEU A 93 -8.23 4.66 -1.57
N LEU A 94 -7.54 5.76 -1.89
CA LEU A 94 -6.12 5.91 -1.60
C LEU A 94 -5.84 5.93 -0.10
N SER A 95 -6.73 6.57 0.67
CA SER A 95 -6.61 6.59 2.13
C SER A 95 -6.83 5.20 2.71
N ALA A 96 -7.81 4.46 2.19
CA ALA A 96 -8.08 3.10 2.63
C ALA A 96 -6.93 2.14 2.28
N ALA A 97 -6.16 2.43 1.24
CA ALA A 97 -5.02 1.62 0.84
C ALA A 97 -3.98 1.49 1.96
N PHE A 98 -3.80 2.55 2.75
CA PHE A 98 -2.88 2.52 3.90
C PHE A 98 -3.29 1.44 4.89
N VAL A 99 -4.55 1.49 5.33
CA VAL A 99 -5.07 0.53 6.32
C VAL A 99 -5.14 -0.87 5.73
N PHE A 100 -5.65 -0.99 4.50
CA PHE A 100 -5.78 -2.29 3.84
C PHE A 100 -4.43 -2.96 3.65
N GLY A 101 -3.42 -2.22 3.21
CA GLY A 101 -2.08 -2.76 3.01
C GLY A 101 -1.49 -3.32 4.29
N ILE A 102 -1.58 -2.55 5.39
CA ILE A 102 -1.08 -2.97 6.69
C ILE A 102 -1.87 -4.17 7.22
N ALA A 103 -3.20 -4.09 7.19
CA ALA A 103 -4.07 -5.14 7.73
C ALA A 103 -3.90 -6.45 6.96
N TYR A 104 -3.86 -6.39 5.64
CA TYR A 104 -3.67 -7.57 4.81
C TYR A 104 -2.31 -8.23 5.09
N THR A 105 -1.25 -7.42 5.13
CA THR A 105 0.10 -7.91 5.37
C THR A 105 0.20 -8.58 6.75
N GLU A 106 -0.34 -7.94 7.78
CA GLU A 106 -0.35 -8.51 9.14
C GLU A 106 -1.15 -9.81 9.20
N SER A 107 -2.28 -9.86 8.51
CA SER A 107 -3.11 -11.06 8.46
C SER A 107 -2.35 -12.24 7.84
N ARG A 108 -1.61 -11.98 6.76
CA ARG A 108 -0.81 -13.02 6.11
C ARG A 108 0.36 -13.46 6.97
N LEU A 109 1.01 -12.54 7.67
CA LEU A 109 2.10 -12.86 8.60
C LEU A 109 1.58 -13.73 9.75
N LYS A 110 0.41 -13.40 10.27
CA LYS A 110 -0.21 -14.17 11.35
C LYS A 110 -0.52 -15.60 10.91
N ARG A 111 -1.05 -15.78 9.70
CA ARG A 111 -1.32 -17.10 9.15
C ARG A 111 -0.04 -17.90 8.94
N GLY A 112 1.00 -17.28 8.41
CA GLY A 112 2.29 -17.92 8.20
C GLY A 112 2.90 -18.40 9.51
N ALA A 113 2.85 -17.57 10.56
CA ALA A 113 3.35 -17.93 11.88
C ALA A 113 2.55 -19.10 12.48
N SER A 114 1.21 -19.07 12.34
CA SER A 114 0.35 -20.13 12.83
C SER A 114 0.62 -21.47 12.14
N ASP A 115 0.79 -21.44 10.82
CA ASP A 115 1.09 -22.64 10.04
C ASP A 115 2.46 -23.22 10.39
N ALA A 116 3.46 -22.36 10.60
CA ALA A 116 4.78 -22.78 11.01
C ALA A 116 4.75 -23.44 12.40
N GLU A 117 3.96 -22.89 13.32
CA GLU A 117 3.79 -23.46 14.65
C GLU A 117 3.11 -24.82 14.60
N LYS A 118 2.07 -24.97 13.80
CA LYS A 118 1.41 -26.26 13.58
C LYS A 118 2.37 -27.31 13.01
N GLY A 119 3.23 -26.90 12.09
CA GLY A 119 4.24 -27.76 11.52
C GLY A 119 5.25 -28.26 12.56
N ARG A 120 5.58 -27.43 13.54
CA ARG A 120 6.52 -27.81 14.61
C ARG A 120 5.94 -28.81 15.60
N THR A 121 4.63 -28.74 15.82
CA THR A 121 3.98 -29.62 16.80
C THR A 121 3.67 -31.01 16.26
N LYS A 122 3.88 -31.23 15.00
CA LYS A 122 3.75 -32.54 14.37
C LYS A 122 5.08 -33.25 14.37
#